data_0a54abc19c2904d819d8d73c3da2b006
#
_entry.id   0a54abc19c2904d819d8d73c3da2b006
#
_cell.length_a   1.000
_cell.length_b   1.000
_cell.length_c   1.000
_cell.angle_alpha   90.00
_cell.angle_beta   90.00
_cell.angle_gamma   90.00
#
_symmetry.space_group_name_H-M   'P 1'
#
loop_
_entity.id
_entity.type
_entity.pdbx_description
1 polymer ?
#
loop_
_entity_poly.entity_id
_entity_poly.type
_entity_poly.pdbx_seq_one_letter_code
_entity_poly.pdbx_strand_id
1 'polypeptide(L)'
;ITFLYSSEFYPVIDFVRIGIYGTFITIISNQIDLILVAKNETKVFTIIAIIYRSIEVLVNIFLFKAYGLVGLGISIVLTGVVHILIMSIMVNRLYKIKFDKLFIKTAILILLFIFLTSYISLFDNLIIRYSLASVFFVFSCFFSFYFSKKYLDFNILNILYKN
;
A
#
# COMPACT_ATOMS: atom_id res chain seq x y z
N ILE A 1 -9.16 1.59 17.82
CA ILE A 1 -8.74 2.85 18.49
C ILE A 1 -9.72 3.17 19.61
N THR A 2 -11.03 3.23 19.37
CA THR A 2 -12.07 3.55 20.37
C THR A 2 -12.12 2.62 21.58
N PHE A 3 -11.59 1.41 21.47
CA PHE A 3 -11.55 0.44 22.56
C PHE A 3 -10.28 0.53 23.43
N LEU A 4 -9.18 1.01 22.85
CA LEU A 4 -7.86 1.02 23.50
C LEU A 4 -7.35 2.43 23.82
N TYR A 5 -7.93 3.47 23.20
CA TYR A 5 -7.42 4.85 23.29
C TYR A 5 -8.53 5.84 23.63
N SER A 6 -8.13 6.94 24.29
CA SER A 6 -9.01 8.06 24.63
C SER A 6 -9.49 8.83 23.39
N SER A 7 -10.49 9.72 23.59
CA SER A 7 -11.04 10.58 22.54
C SER A 7 -10.02 11.49 21.85
N GLU A 8 -8.88 11.74 22.48
CA GLU A 8 -7.77 12.53 21.91
C GLU A 8 -7.16 11.89 20.65
N PHE A 9 -7.34 10.58 20.47
CA PHE A 9 -6.83 9.84 19.32
C PHE A 9 -7.78 9.78 18.12
N TYR A 10 -8.96 10.41 18.16
CA TYR A 10 -9.87 10.43 17.02
C TYR A 10 -9.25 10.96 15.71
N PRO A 11 -8.41 12.02 15.71
CA PRO A 11 -7.78 12.51 14.48
C PRO A 11 -6.88 11.48 13.80
N VAL A 12 -6.35 10.48 14.55
CA VAL A 12 -5.54 9.41 14.02
C VAL A 12 -6.36 8.45 13.14
N ILE A 13 -7.68 8.35 13.37
CA ILE A 13 -8.55 7.45 12.59
C ILE A 13 -8.54 7.85 11.11
N ASP A 14 -8.71 9.14 10.82
CA ASP A 14 -8.71 9.64 9.45
C ASP A 14 -7.33 9.54 8.81
N PHE A 15 -6.27 9.81 9.57
CA PHE A 15 -4.90 9.55 9.11
C PHE A 15 -4.69 8.09 8.71
N VAL A 16 -5.08 7.12 9.55
CA VAL A 16 -4.93 5.68 9.27
C VAL A 16 -5.78 5.29 8.07
N ARG A 17 -7.02 5.81 7.96
CA ARG A 17 -7.93 5.50 6.86
C ARG A 17 -7.36 5.95 5.51
N ILE A 18 -6.76 7.13 5.43
CA ILE A 18 -6.11 7.62 4.21
C ILE A 18 -4.74 6.94 4.04
N GLY A 19 -3.99 6.78 5.12
CA GLY A 19 -2.65 6.21 5.11
C GLY A 19 -2.59 4.78 4.57
N ILE A 20 -3.64 3.99 4.74
CA ILE A 20 -3.69 2.61 4.22
C ILE A 20 -3.63 2.56 2.68
N TYR A 21 -4.27 3.54 2.00
CA TYR A 21 -4.14 3.67 0.55
C TYR A 21 -2.72 4.05 0.14
N GLY A 22 -2.12 5.00 0.87
CA GLY A 22 -0.75 5.43 0.64
C GLY A 22 0.25 4.29 0.85
N THR A 23 0.08 3.51 1.92
CA THR A 23 0.91 2.33 2.20
C THR A 23 0.83 1.30 1.07
N PHE A 24 -0.38 1.03 0.56
CA PHE A 24 -0.55 0.12 -0.58
C PHE A 24 0.17 0.62 -1.84
N ILE A 25 0.01 1.91 -2.15
CA ILE A 25 0.69 2.55 -3.27
C ILE A 25 2.21 2.46 -3.11
N THR A 26 2.73 2.70 -1.91
CA THR A 26 4.15 2.59 -1.60
C THR A 26 4.68 1.16 -1.76
N ILE A 27 3.91 0.15 -1.37
CA ILE A 27 4.28 -1.26 -1.57
C ILE A 27 4.44 -1.56 -3.06
N ILE A 28 3.50 -1.12 -3.91
CA ILE A 28 3.62 -1.30 -5.37
C ILE A 28 4.86 -0.59 -5.91
N SER A 29 5.10 0.63 -5.48
CA SER A 29 6.25 1.43 -5.90
C SER A 29 7.58 0.74 -5.57
N ASN A 30 7.71 0.24 -4.34
CA ASN A 30 8.91 -0.47 -3.90
C ASN A 30 9.20 -1.75 -4.74
N GLN A 31 8.16 -2.42 -5.27
CA GLN A 31 8.37 -3.56 -6.17
C GLN A 31 8.96 -3.10 -7.52
N ILE A 32 8.58 -1.91 -7.99
CA ILE A 32 9.15 -1.35 -9.22
C ILE A 32 10.62 -0.95 -9.00
N ASP A 33 10.94 -0.41 -7.83
CA ASP A 33 12.30 -0.06 -7.44
C ASP A 33 13.25 -1.26 -7.48
N LEU A 34 12.78 -2.44 -7.06
CA LEU A 34 13.56 -3.66 -7.09
C LEU A 34 13.99 -4.08 -8.51
N ILE A 35 13.28 -3.63 -9.55
CA ILE A 35 13.68 -3.89 -10.94
C ILE A 35 15.02 -3.21 -11.25
N LEU A 36 15.24 -1.98 -10.78
CA LEU A 36 16.52 -1.27 -10.97
C LEU A 36 17.66 -1.98 -10.23
N VAL A 37 17.40 -2.43 -9.01
CA VAL A 37 18.38 -3.19 -8.22
C VAL A 37 18.72 -4.50 -8.92
N ALA A 38 17.71 -5.25 -9.41
CA ALA A 38 17.90 -6.50 -10.14
C ALA A 38 18.67 -6.31 -11.47
N LYS A 39 18.60 -5.13 -12.07
CA LYS A 39 19.35 -4.74 -13.28
C LYS A 39 20.74 -4.16 -12.98
N ASN A 40 21.18 -4.21 -11.71
CA ASN A 40 22.46 -3.66 -11.23
C ASN A 40 22.61 -2.15 -11.41
N GLU A 41 21.50 -1.42 -11.51
CA GLU A 41 21.45 0.05 -11.63
C GLU A 41 21.37 0.73 -10.25
N THR A 42 22.18 0.26 -9.31
CA THR A 42 22.15 0.68 -7.92
C THR A 42 22.42 2.19 -7.76
N LYS A 43 23.30 2.76 -8.59
CA LYS A 43 23.59 4.22 -8.58
C LYS A 43 22.34 5.03 -8.94
N VAL A 44 21.66 4.63 -10.01
CA VAL A 44 20.44 5.30 -10.50
C VAL A 44 19.35 5.19 -9.44
N PHE A 45 19.14 3.99 -8.89
CA PHE A 45 18.20 3.76 -7.79
C PHE A 45 18.49 4.68 -6.58
N THR A 46 19.76 4.75 -6.14
CA THR A 46 20.14 5.56 -4.97
C THR A 46 19.88 7.05 -5.21
N ILE A 47 20.25 7.58 -6.38
CA ILE A 47 20.02 9.00 -6.69
C ILE A 47 18.53 9.32 -6.68
N ILE A 48 17.70 8.49 -7.32
CA ILE A 48 16.26 8.69 -7.35
C ILE A 48 15.66 8.58 -5.95
N ALA A 49 16.09 7.60 -5.15
CA ALA A 49 15.63 7.42 -3.79
C ALA A 49 15.93 8.66 -2.92
N ILE A 50 17.11 9.25 -3.03
CA ILE A 50 17.47 10.47 -2.29
C ILE A 50 16.58 11.64 -2.72
N ILE A 51 16.43 11.86 -4.03
CA ILE A 51 15.60 12.96 -4.55
C ILE A 51 14.14 12.77 -4.11
N TYR A 52 13.61 11.56 -4.28
CA TYR A 52 12.23 11.25 -3.92
C TYR A 52 11.98 11.45 -2.42
N ARG A 53 12.85 10.91 -1.54
CA ARG A 53 12.72 11.07 -0.10
C ARG A 53 12.83 12.51 0.35
N SER A 54 13.66 13.32 -0.30
CA SER A 54 13.75 14.77 -0.03
C SER A 54 12.44 15.49 -0.36
N ILE A 55 11.85 15.17 -1.51
CA ILE A 55 10.54 15.73 -1.92
C ILE A 55 9.45 15.27 -0.96
N GLU A 56 9.42 13.98 -0.59
CA GLU A 56 8.45 13.41 0.36
C GLU A 56 8.47 14.15 1.69
N VAL A 57 9.66 14.42 2.25
CA VAL A 57 9.80 15.17 3.51
C VAL A 57 9.23 16.59 3.36
N LEU A 58 9.52 17.29 2.28
CA LEU A 58 9.00 18.64 2.03
C LEU A 58 7.47 18.64 1.92
N VAL A 59 6.90 17.70 1.17
CA VAL A 59 5.45 17.56 1.00
C VAL A 59 4.78 17.21 2.33
N ASN A 60 5.39 16.31 3.13
CA ASN A 60 4.93 15.95 4.46
C ASN A 60 4.84 17.17 5.38
N ILE A 61 5.91 17.98 5.45
CA ILE A 61 5.93 19.19 6.27
C ILE A 61 4.87 20.19 5.84
N PHE A 62 4.73 20.40 4.52
CA PHE A 62 3.77 21.35 3.96
C PHE A 62 2.32 20.94 4.26
N LEU A 63 1.97 19.69 3.96
CA LEU A 63 0.63 19.17 4.16
C LEU A 63 0.30 18.97 5.65
N PHE A 64 1.28 18.63 6.49
CA PHE A 64 1.08 18.58 7.93
C PHE A 64 0.76 19.97 8.51
N LYS A 65 1.46 21.01 8.07
CA LYS A 65 1.16 22.39 8.49
C LYS A 65 -0.21 22.86 8.04
N ALA A 66 -0.69 22.42 6.86
CA ALA A 66 -1.97 22.85 6.31
C ALA A 66 -3.16 22.07 6.89
N TYR A 67 -3.02 20.76 7.10
CA TYR A 67 -4.15 19.86 7.42
C TYR A 67 -3.88 18.94 8.61
N GLY A 68 -2.80 19.14 9.35
CA GLY A 68 -2.43 18.30 10.50
C GLY A 68 -2.17 16.84 10.12
N LEU A 69 -2.60 15.91 10.97
CA LEU A 69 -2.41 14.46 10.77
C LEU A 69 -3.05 13.96 9.47
N VAL A 70 -4.21 14.47 9.09
CA VAL A 70 -4.86 14.12 7.82
C VAL A 70 -3.96 14.47 6.63
N GLY A 71 -3.28 15.63 6.71
CA GLY A 71 -2.29 16.05 5.71
C GLY A 71 -1.15 15.07 5.52
N LEU A 72 -0.66 14.41 6.58
CA LEU A 72 0.34 13.34 6.46
C LEU A 72 -0.21 12.13 5.69
N GLY A 73 -1.46 11.73 5.94
CA GLY A 73 -2.10 10.66 5.17
C GLY A 73 -2.18 10.99 3.68
N ILE A 74 -2.62 12.22 3.36
CA ILE A 74 -2.72 12.72 1.99
C ILE A 74 -1.33 12.77 1.32
N SER A 75 -0.30 13.19 2.05
CA SER A 75 1.05 13.28 1.50
C SER A 75 1.61 11.92 1.09
N ILE A 76 1.39 10.87 1.90
CA ILE A 76 1.83 9.51 1.57
C ILE A 76 1.17 9.01 0.28
N VAL A 77 -0.13 9.27 0.12
CA VAL A 77 -0.85 8.92 -1.12
C VAL A 77 -0.29 9.68 -2.32
N LEU A 78 -0.17 11.01 -2.19
CA LEU A 78 0.27 11.88 -3.27
C LEU A 78 1.69 11.55 -3.73
N THR A 79 2.64 11.47 -2.78
CA THR A 79 4.04 11.15 -3.09
C THR A 79 4.19 9.74 -3.62
N GLY A 80 3.44 8.77 -3.10
CA GLY A 80 3.43 7.41 -3.62
C GLY A 80 2.94 7.33 -5.07
N VAL A 81 1.87 8.04 -5.43
CA VAL A 81 1.38 8.09 -6.82
C VAL A 81 2.44 8.71 -7.75
N VAL A 82 3.03 9.84 -7.34
CA VAL A 82 4.10 10.48 -8.11
C VAL A 82 5.29 9.53 -8.31
N HIS A 83 5.68 8.80 -7.25
CA HIS A 83 6.78 7.84 -7.31
C HIS A 83 6.48 6.69 -8.30
N ILE A 84 5.30 6.07 -8.22
CA ILE A 84 4.90 5.02 -9.18
C ILE A 84 4.97 5.54 -10.61
N LEU A 85 4.46 6.74 -10.88
CA LEU A 85 4.47 7.31 -12.21
C LEU A 85 5.89 7.49 -12.74
N ILE A 86 6.76 8.13 -11.94
CA ILE A 86 8.16 8.37 -12.31
C ILE A 86 8.88 7.04 -12.57
N MET A 87 8.77 6.09 -11.64
CA MET A 87 9.45 4.80 -11.74
C MET A 87 8.92 3.95 -12.90
N SER A 88 7.61 3.94 -13.12
CA SER A 88 7.00 3.23 -14.25
C SER A 88 7.47 3.77 -15.60
N ILE A 89 7.51 5.09 -15.75
CA ILE A 89 8.00 5.74 -16.98
C ILE A 89 9.49 5.40 -17.18
N MET A 90 10.28 5.46 -16.13
CA MET A 90 11.70 5.23 -16.19
C MET A 90 12.04 3.78 -16.56
N VAL A 91 11.44 2.82 -15.86
CA VAL A 91 11.63 1.39 -16.12
C VAL A 91 11.16 1.00 -17.52
N ASN A 92 10.04 1.59 -17.97
CA ASN A 92 9.56 1.35 -19.33
C ASN A 92 10.51 1.93 -20.40
N ARG A 93 11.06 3.13 -20.17
CA ARG A 93 12.02 3.76 -21.11
C ARG A 93 13.36 3.02 -21.17
N LEU A 94 13.91 2.62 -20.03
CA LEU A 94 15.22 1.96 -19.96
C LEU A 94 15.17 0.51 -20.40
N TYR A 95 14.13 -0.22 -20.04
CA TYR A 95 14.09 -1.69 -20.18
C TYR A 95 12.92 -2.19 -21.02
N LYS A 96 12.01 -1.31 -21.48
CA LYS A 96 10.79 -1.66 -22.21
C LYS A 96 9.91 -2.69 -21.46
N ILE A 97 10.01 -2.71 -20.11
CA ILE A 97 9.23 -3.60 -19.27
C ILE A 97 7.81 -3.04 -19.17
N LYS A 98 6.83 -3.87 -19.49
CA LYS A 98 5.41 -3.57 -19.31
C LYS A 98 4.88 -4.40 -18.16
N PHE A 99 4.00 -3.80 -17.35
CA PHE A 99 3.32 -4.56 -16.29
C PHE A 99 2.39 -5.60 -16.90
N ASP A 100 2.44 -6.80 -16.35
CA ASP A 100 1.54 -7.87 -16.76
C ASP A 100 0.08 -7.53 -16.37
N LYS A 101 -0.85 -8.00 -17.20
CA LYS A 101 -2.30 -7.84 -16.96
C LYS A 101 -2.73 -8.44 -15.63
N LEU A 102 -2.09 -9.55 -15.20
CA LEU A 102 -2.34 -10.18 -13.91
C LEU A 102 -1.97 -9.25 -12.76
N PHE A 103 -0.80 -8.59 -12.83
CA PHE A 103 -0.35 -7.63 -11.84
C PHE A 103 -1.34 -6.48 -11.69
N ILE A 104 -1.75 -5.86 -12.80
CA ILE A 104 -2.70 -4.75 -12.81
C ILE A 104 -4.05 -5.19 -12.22
N LYS A 105 -4.56 -6.34 -12.65
CA LYS A 105 -5.83 -6.89 -12.15
C LYS A 105 -5.78 -7.14 -10.63
N THR A 106 -4.67 -7.69 -10.14
CA THR A 106 -4.47 -7.95 -8.70
C THR A 106 -4.39 -6.66 -7.91
N ALA A 107 -3.66 -5.65 -8.42
CA ALA A 107 -3.55 -4.34 -7.78
C ALA A 107 -4.92 -3.66 -7.67
N ILE A 108 -5.72 -3.67 -8.74
CA ILE A 108 -7.09 -3.12 -8.74
C ILE A 108 -7.97 -3.86 -7.75
N LEU A 109 -7.87 -5.17 -7.69
CA LEU A 109 -8.66 -5.99 -6.77
C LEU A 109 -8.31 -5.70 -5.30
N ILE A 110 -7.03 -5.55 -4.97
CA ILE A 110 -6.60 -5.17 -3.62
C ILE A 110 -7.08 -3.76 -3.27
N LEU A 111 -7.01 -2.79 -4.20
CA LEU A 111 -7.57 -1.45 -3.99
C LEU A 111 -9.07 -1.50 -3.70
N LEU A 112 -9.81 -2.34 -4.39
CA LEU A 112 -11.24 -2.55 -4.15
C LEU A 112 -11.49 -3.12 -2.75
N PHE A 113 -10.66 -4.05 -2.27
CA PHE A 113 -10.74 -4.56 -0.90
C PHE A 113 -10.48 -3.46 0.14
N ILE A 114 -9.46 -2.62 -0.08
CA ILE A 114 -9.15 -1.49 0.82
C ILE A 114 -10.33 -0.51 0.84
N PHE A 115 -10.90 -0.20 -0.33
CA PHE A 115 -12.06 0.68 -0.43
C PHE A 115 -13.27 0.13 0.33
N LEU A 116 -13.62 -1.14 0.14
CA LEU A 116 -14.71 -1.79 0.86
C LEU A 116 -14.48 -1.80 2.38
N THR A 117 -13.25 -2.10 2.82
CA THR A 117 -12.91 -2.06 4.25
C THR A 117 -13.03 -0.66 4.83
N SER A 118 -12.59 0.36 4.09
CA SER A 118 -12.76 1.75 4.48
C SER A 118 -14.22 2.15 4.56
N TYR A 119 -15.06 1.68 3.62
CA TYR A 119 -16.50 1.91 3.64
C TYR A 119 -17.18 1.26 4.85
N ILE A 120 -16.82 0.01 5.17
CA ILE A 120 -17.32 -0.69 6.37
C ILE A 120 -16.98 0.09 7.65
N SER A 121 -15.84 0.78 7.68
CA SER A 121 -15.44 1.57 8.86
C SER A 121 -16.33 2.80 9.12
N LEU A 122 -17.18 3.20 8.16
CA LEU A 122 -18.11 4.33 8.30
C LEU A 122 -19.43 3.98 9.00
N PHE A 123 -19.73 2.68 9.19
CA PHE A 123 -20.95 2.29 9.88
C PHE A 123 -20.89 2.68 11.35
N ASP A 124 -21.92 3.36 11.86
CA ASP A 124 -22.02 3.81 13.24
C ASP A 124 -22.24 2.66 14.22
N ASN A 125 -22.98 1.62 13.79
CA ASN A 125 -23.24 0.46 14.63
C ASN A 125 -21.98 -0.39 14.78
N LEU A 126 -21.43 -0.43 16.00
CA LEU A 126 -20.21 -1.14 16.35
C LEU A 126 -20.29 -2.64 16.06
N ILE A 127 -21.44 -3.28 16.37
CA ILE A 127 -21.61 -4.72 16.18
C ILE A 127 -21.57 -5.06 14.70
N ILE A 128 -22.32 -4.33 13.87
CA ILE A 128 -22.34 -4.52 12.41
C ILE A 128 -20.96 -4.29 11.83
N ARG A 129 -20.29 -3.20 12.23
CA ARG A 129 -18.96 -2.84 11.76
C ARG A 129 -17.93 -3.93 12.04
N TYR A 130 -17.86 -4.42 13.29
CA TYR A 130 -16.89 -5.46 13.65
C TYR A 130 -17.23 -6.82 13.05
N SER A 131 -18.51 -7.19 12.97
CA SER A 131 -18.92 -8.43 12.31
C SER A 131 -18.54 -8.44 10.83
N LEU A 132 -18.87 -7.36 10.11
CA LEU A 132 -18.52 -7.25 8.70
C LEU A 132 -16.99 -7.23 8.49
N ALA A 133 -16.26 -6.47 9.32
CA ALA A 133 -14.80 -6.43 9.24
C ALA A 133 -14.16 -7.81 9.48
N SER A 134 -14.66 -8.59 10.44
CA SER A 134 -14.17 -9.94 10.72
C SER A 134 -14.43 -10.90 9.56
N VAL A 135 -15.62 -10.86 8.97
CA VAL A 135 -15.95 -11.68 7.79
C VAL A 135 -15.05 -11.32 6.62
N PHE A 136 -14.85 -10.00 6.40
CA PHE A 136 -14.00 -9.52 5.32
C PHE A 136 -12.53 -9.87 5.53
N PHE A 137 -12.04 -9.83 6.76
CA PHE A 137 -10.69 -10.27 7.12
C PHE A 137 -10.47 -11.75 6.80
N VAL A 138 -11.38 -12.62 7.25
CA VAL A 138 -11.31 -14.06 6.96
C VAL A 138 -11.32 -14.30 5.45
N PHE A 139 -12.21 -13.62 4.72
CA PHE A 139 -12.29 -13.74 3.25
C PHE A 139 -10.98 -13.28 2.58
N SER A 140 -10.38 -12.19 3.02
CA SER A 140 -9.10 -11.70 2.47
C SER A 140 -7.94 -12.66 2.72
N CYS A 141 -7.90 -13.33 3.88
CA CYS A 141 -6.94 -14.38 4.19
C CYS A 141 -7.10 -15.58 3.24
N PHE A 142 -8.32 -16.07 3.04
CA PHE A 142 -8.60 -17.16 2.10
C PHE A 142 -8.23 -16.78 0.67
N PHE A 143 -8.58 -15.58 0.25
CA PHE A 143 -8.24 -15.08 -1.08
C PHE A 143 -6.72 -15.01 -1.27
N SER A 144 -5.98 -14.46 -0.31
CA SER A 144 -4.52 -14.36 -0.35
C SER A 144 -3.88 -15.74 -0.44
N PHE A 145 -4.35 -16.69 0.36
CA PHE A 145 -3.87 -18.07 0.34
C PHE A 145 -4.14 -18.76 -1.00
N TYR A 146 -5.38 -18.66 -1.51
CA TYR A 146 -5.76 -19.21 -2.82
C TYR A 146 -4.91 -18.63 -3.95
N PHE A 147 -4.72 -17.31 -3.94
CA PHE A 147 -3.93 -16.61 -4.94
C PHE A 147 -2.46 -17.03 -4.91
N SER A 148 -1.85 -17.10 -3.73
CA SER A 148 -0.48 -17.56 -3.55
C SER A 148 -0.28 -18.99 -4.04
N LYS A 149 -1.20 -19.88 -3.73
CA LYS A 149 -1.15 -21.28 -4.18
C LYS A 149 -1.28 -21.40 -5.70
N LYS A 150 -2.15 -20.59 -6.31
CA LYS A 150 -2.45 -20.68 -7.75
C LYS A 150 -1.37 -20.07 -8.64
N TYR A 151 -0.76 -18.96 -8.21
CA TYR A 151 0.11 -18.16 -9.08
C TYR A 151 1.58 -18.12 -8.65
N LEU A 152 1.89 -18.47 -7.40
CA LEU A 152 3.25 -18.42 -6.87
C LEU A 152 3.84 -19.80 -6.57
N ASP A 153 3.11 -20.90 -6.87
CA ASP A 153 3.47 -22.28 -6.49
C ASP A 153 3.89 -22.41 -5.01
N PHE A 154 3.36 -21.53 -4.17
CA PHE A 154 3.71 -21.41 -2.76
C PHE A 154 3.05 -22.53 -1.98
N ASN A 155 3.77 -23.63 -1.79
CA ASN A 155 3.29 -24.75 -0.98
C ASN A 155 3.84 -24.58 0.45
N ILE A 156 3.06 -23.95 1.32
CA ILE A 156 3.42 -23.74 2.74
C ILE A 156 3.77 -25.05 3.42
N LEU A 157 3.14 -26.16 3.03
CA LEU A 157 3.42 -27.48 3.56
C LEU A 157 4.87 -27.94 3.25
N ASN A 158 5.41 -27.57 2.10
CA ASN A 158 6.79 -27.89 1.74
C ASN A 158 7.83 -27.10 2.56
N ILE A 159 7.46 -25.95 3.10
CA ILE A 159 8.34 -25.15 3.98
C ILE A 159 8.35 -25.72 5.39
N LEU A 160 7.20 -26.18 5.89
CA LEU A 160 7.06 -26.76 7.22
C LEU A 160 7.64 -28.18 7.32
N TYR A 161 7.70 -28.92 6.21
CA TYR A 161 8.25 -30.30 6.16
C TYR A 161 9.75 -30.37 5.85
N LYS A 162 10.41 -29.24 5.54
CA LYS A 162 11.84 -29.19 5.16
C LYS A 162 12.79 -28.86 6.32
N ASN A 163 12.25 -28.74 7.53
CA ASN A 163 12.99 -28.67 8.79
C ASN A 163 12.75 -30.02 9.56
#